data_c9f0a606f7dff7c27baa89da3ded38e9
#
_entry.id   c9f0a606f7dff7c27baa89da3ded38e9
#
_cell.length_a   1.000
_cell.length_b   1.000
_cell.length_c   1.000
_cell.angle_alpha   90.00
_cell.angle_beta   90.00
_cell.angle_gamma   90.00
#
_symmetry.space_group_name_H-M   'P 1'
#
loop_
_entity.id
_entity.type
_entity.pdbx_description
1 polymer ?
#
loop_
_entity_poly.entity_id
_entity_poly.type
_entity_poly.pdbx_seq_one_letter_code
_entity_poly.pdbx_strand_id
1 'polypeptide(L)'
;MKFIHGLTAGVSLAIVVSCSASKPYSGDEIPNGGVGGGGGGFISGSGGSATGGGGGCTSSTQCTPGYTCDNGTCVAPEVETNRGLGDAPPVATPRYVYALNPTAASVARIDPTTLQIEAVPVGPHPVGLAALPAEDAAVVLSLDDGSLSVLDSATLPTKVTRVALQRQYGKLTLSPDGKFAAAWPDPALAPASGAEGIFALVDLAKVRAGTTGSVQERAGGYRITNVIFRTQAGVSTALHVFAKSTVSTFDLVTGAALPARLALPASMSADVRSREVVASADGRIIMLRSTVAPELASFDGTRIDTVPLPEIATDLDLVPDGTAAVAALRSSGSVAYIEVPADLITPAGIDTISLGDGGVVGQIALPPQVPGTGMFALVYSTVTDAETFARIDLPSGVVTRYALEKKVDEIALSPDGRSALIIHKADPATTAVDPYEAAVDRDQGFSVFDVNSGFWQLQRTGSTRPTRFAFSPAGGFVGVALRDDALRRFQLMAVNLTSLVSTTLPLASTPLFMGTVPQAPGVTPHRVFVSQDHPAGRISVIQLDTGQVRTATGFTLNGEID
;
A
#
# COMPACT_ATOMS: atom_id res chain seq x y z
N MET A 1 -50.36 -10.46 35.06
CA MET A 1 -48.98 -10.91 34.92
C MET A 1 -48.74 -11.15 33.44
N LYS A 2 -48.15 -10.17 32.75
CA LYS A 2 -47.74 -10.29 31.32
C LYS A 2 -46.24 -10.24 31.28
N PHE A 3 -45.59 -11.32 30.86
CA PHE A 3 -44.16 -11.37 30.58
C PHE A 3 -43.89 -10.74 29.22
N ILE A 4 -43.08 -9.68 29.20
CA ILE A 4 -42.53 -9.08 27.98
C ILE A 4 -41.16 -9.71 27.74
N HIS A 5 -41.04 -10.45 26.64
CA HIS A 5 -39.75 -10.92 26.16
C HIS A 5 -39.08 -9.79 25.37
N GLY A 6 -38.01 -9.27 25.93
CA GLY A 6 -37.12 -8.34 25.20
C GLY A 6 -36.20 -9.11 24.24
N LEU A 7 -36.37 -8.85 22.96
CA LEU A 7 -35.41 -9.27 21.90
C LEU A 7 -34.22 -8.31 21.96
N THR A 8 -33.10 -8.77 22.44
CA THR A 8 -31.81 -8.09 22.24
C THR A 8 -31.29 -8.42 20.85
N ALA A 9 -31.45 -7.48 19.94
CA ALA A 9 -30.76 -7.56 18.62
C ALA A 9 -29.26 -7.31 18.85
N GLY A 10 -28.48 -8.36 18.75
CA GLY A 10 -27.03 -8.28 18.70
C GLY A 10 -26.59 -7.67 17.37
N VAL A 11 -26.15 -6.42 17.40
CA VAL A 11 -25.45 -5.79 16.28
C VAL A 11 -24.05 -6.40 16.22
N SER A 12 -23.85 -7.36 15.32
CA SER A 12 -22.52 -7.82 14.95
C SER A 12 -21.81 -6.71 14.19
N LEU A 13 -20.96 -5.98 14.88
CA LEU A 13 -20.05 -5.00 14.29
C LEU A 13 -18.98 -5.81 13.53
N ALA A 14 -19.18 -6.00 12.24
CA ALA A 14 -18.13 -6.48 11.35
C ALA A 14 -17.08 -5.36 11.26
N ILE A 15 -15.98 -5.52 11.97
CA ILE A 15 -14.78 -4.70 11.78
C ILE A 15 -14.24 -5.07 10.40
N VAL A 16 -14.65 -4.33 9.39
CA VAL A 16 -13.97 -4.32 8.11
C VAL A 16 -12.62 -3.65 8.40
N VAL A 17 -11.57 -4.45 8.53
CA VAL A 17 -10.21 -3.95 8.40
C VAL A 17 -10.13 -3.46 6.96
N SER A 18 -10.35 -2.17 6.77
CA SER A 18 -10.05 -1.52 5.51
C SER A 18 -8.53 -1.63 5.35
N CYS A 19 -8.07 -2.60 4.58
CA CYS A 19 -6.81 -2.42 3.89
C CYS A 19 -7.01 -1.12 3.13
N SER A 20 -6.36 -0.05 3.56
CA SER A 20 -6.18 1.13 2.73
C SER A 20 -5.80 0.60 1.36
N ALA A 21 -6.56 0.99 0.34
CA ALA A 21 -6.28 0.58 -1.01
C ALA A 21 -4.82 0.95 -1.27
N SER A 22 -3.97 -0.07 -1.40
CA SER A 22 -2.56 0.14 -1.69
C SER A 22 -2.51 0.92 -2.98
N LYS A 23 -2.00 2.16 -2.91
CA LYS A 23 -1.74 2.94 -4.11
C LYS A 23 -0.88 2.08 -5.03
N PRO A 24 -1.18 1.97 -6.32
CA PRO A 24 -0.39 1.16 -7.22
C PRO A 24 1.03 1.73 -7.28
N TYR A 25 1.99 0.85 -7.07
CA TYR A 25 3.42 1.09 -7.14
C TYR A 25 3.80 1.85 -8.42
N SER A 26 4.32 3.05 -8.30
CA SER A 26 5.12 3.69 -9.34
C SER A 26 6.53 3.12 -9.22
N GLY A 27 6.77 1.95 -9.85
CA GLY A 27 8.04 1.29 -9.75
C GLY A 27 9.14 2.04 -10.47
N ASP A 28 10.17 2.40 -9.73
CA ASP A 28 11.54 2.56 -10.19
C ASP A 28 12.51 2.22 -9.04
N GLU A 29 12.46 1.00 -8.53
CA GLU A 29 13.63 0.35 -7.96
C GLU A 29 13.77 -1.01 -8.61
N ILE A 30 14.71 -1.09 -9.56
CA ILE A 30 15.20 -2.33 -10.12
C ILE A 30 15.96 -3.05 -8.99
N PRO A 31 15.54 -4.24 -8.53
CA PRO A 31 16.40 -5.03 -7.65
C PRO A 31 17.55 -5.55 -8.51
N ASN A 32 18.76 -5.10 -8.23
CA ASN A 32 19.98 -5.73 -8.72
C ASN A 32 20.10 -7.14 -8.13
N GLY A 33 19.46 -8.09 -8.78
CA GLY A 33 19.73 -9.51 -8.65
C GLY A 33 20.88 -9.88 -9.57
N GLY A 34 22.11 -9.67 -9.13
CA GLY A 34 23.30 -10.11 -9.84
C GLY A 34 23.57 -11.57 -9.61
N VAL A 35 23.48 -12.40 -10.66
CA VAL A 35 24.15 -13.68 -10.72
C VAL A 35 25.15 -13.66 -11.88
N GLY A 36 26.41 -13.66 -11.52
CA GLY A 36 27.44 -14.44 -12.18
C GLY A 36 28.11 -13.93 -13.44
N GLY A 37 29.32 -13.49 -13.32
CA GLY A 37 30.43 -13.92 -14.21
C GLY A 37 30.88 -12.95 -15.29
N GLY A 38 32.06 -12.34 -15.08
CA GLY A 38 32.94 -12.01 -16.18
C GLY A 38 33.37 -10.55 -16.33
N GLY A 39 34.50 -10.22 -15.69
CA GLY A 39 35.58 -9.38 -16.22
C GLY A 39 35.30 -7.98 -16.73
N GLY A 40 35.83 -6.97 -16.06
CA GLY A 40 36.34 -5.80 -16.74
C GLY A 40 35.71 -4.46 -16.38
N GLY A 41 36.44 -3.65 -15.65
CA GLY A 41 36.34 -2.20 -15.72
C GLY A 41 35.58 -1.53 -14.60
N PHE A 42 36.30 -1.21 -13.53
CA PHE A 42 35.89 -0.19 -12.58
C PHE A 42 35.67 1.15 -13.30
N ILE A 43 34.44 1.59 -13.41
CA ILE A 43 34.14 3.00 -13.45
C ILE A 43 33.49 3.35 -12.12
N SER A 44 34.29 3.93 -11.22
CA SER A 44 33.81 4.66 -10.08
C SER A 44 32.96 5.82 -10.58
N GLY A 45 31.64 5.60 -10.70
CA GLY A 45 30.66 6.65 -10.77
C GLY A 45 30.55 7.29 -9.40
N SER A 46 31.42 8.29 -9.14
CA SER A 46 31.15 9.29 -8.14
C SER A 46 29.75 9.81 -8.36
N GLY A 47 28.91 9.76 -7.31
CA GLY A 47 27.64 10.43 -7.26
C GLY A 47 27.80 11.87 -7.68
N GLY A 48 27.60 12.12 -8.96
CA GLY A 48 27.47 13.46 -9.48
C GLY A 48 26.16 13.97 -8.95
N SER A 49 26.24 14.93 -8.00
CA SER A 49 25.22 15.96 -7.90
C SER A 49 24.91 16.37 -9.32
N ALA A 50 23.75 16.01 -9.83
CA ALA A 50 23.23 16.56 -11.07
C ALA A 50 22.98 18.03 -10.80
N THR A 51 24.03 18.86 -10.86
CA THR A 51 23.92 20.27 -11.11
C THR A 51 23.38 20.40 -12.51
N GLY A 52 22.08 20.13 -12.65
CA GLY A 52 21.31 20.55 -13.81
C GLY A 52 21.50 22.04 -13.90
N GLY A 53 21.97 22.50 -15.04
CA GLY A 53 22.38 23.87 -15.31
C GLY A 53 21.43 24.87 -14.67
N GLY A 54 21.97 25.79 -13.93
CA GLY A 54 21.25 26.86 -13.20
C GLY A 54 20.57 27.88 -14.09
N GLY A 55 19.63 27.44 -14.88
CA GLY A 55 18.64 28.25 -15.58
C GLY A 55 17.33 28.07 -14.81
N GLY A 56 16.86 29.17 -14.21
CA GLY A 56 15.55 29.18 -13.57
C GLY A 56 14.46 28.73 -14.53
N CYS A 57 13.52 27.91 -14.07
CA CYS A 57 12.35 27.50 -14.84
C CYS A 57 11.17 28.42 -14.58
N THR A 58 10.32 28.64 -15.58
CA THR A 58 9.02 29.32 -15.45
C THR A 58 7.87 28.35 -15.73
N SER A 59 8.18 27.14 -16.19
CA SER A 59 7.21 26.08 -16.41
C SER A 59 7.90 24.73 -16.34
N SER A 60 7.16 23.67 -16.01
CA SER A 60 7.69 22.30 -15.93
C SER A 60 8.23 21.75 -17.25
N THR A 61 7.80 22.33 -18.40
CA THR A 61 8.33 21.96 -19.73
C THR A 61 9.79 22.34 -19.93
N GLN A 62 10.33 23.20 -19.11
CA GLN A 62 11.74 23.61 -19.13
C GLN A 62 12.62 22.70 -18.26
N CYS A 63 12.03 21.88 -17.45
CA CYS A 63 12.73 20.92 -16.62
C CYS A 63 13.01 19.60 -17.38
N THR A 64 14.01 18.87 -16.91
CA THR A 64 14.25 17.50 -17.38
C THR A 64 12.97 16.68 -17.26
N PRO A 65 12.63 15.80 -18.22
CA PRO A 65 11.45 14.95 -18.12
C PRO A 65 11.36 14.25 -16.76
N GLY A 66 10.21 14.40 -16.08
CA GLY A 66 10.00 13.91 -14.74
C GLY A 66 10.24 14.93 -13.61
N TYR A 67 10.78 16.11 -13.91
CA TYR A 67 10.93 17.21 -12.94
C TYR A 67 9.84 18.26 -13.15
N THR A 68 9.39 18.87 -12.07
CA THR A 68 8.44 20.00 -12.08
C THR A 68 9.14 21.30 -11.74
N CYS A 69 8.69 22.40 -12.34
CA CYS A 69 9.18 23.72 -11.97
C CYS A 69 8.48 24.19 -10.70
N ASP A 70 9.24 24.36 -9.64
CA ASP A 70 8.78 24.89 -8.38
C ASP A 70 9.59 26.13 -8.00
N ASN A 71 8.91 27.28 -7.89
CA ASN A 71 9.52 28.56 -7.53
C ASN A 71 10.81 28.89 -8.31
N GLY A 72 10.81 28.59 -9.62
CA GLY A 72 11.94 28.86 -10.49
C GLY A 72 13.03 27.78 -10.48
N THR A 73 12.85 26.69 -9.77
CA THR A 73 13.79 25.57 -9.68
C THR A 73 13.14 24.26 -10.16
N CYS A 74 13.87 23.48 -10.94
CA CYS A 74 13.39 22.14 -11.33
C CYS A 74 13.56 21.17 -10.17
N VAL A 75 12.46 20.68 -9.61
CA VAL A 75 12.40 19.78 -8.45
C VAL A 75 12.01 18.39 -8.89
N ALA A 76 12.63 17.38 -8.31
CA ALA A 76 12.27 15.98 -8.55
C ALA A 76 10.80 15.71 -8.14
N PRO A 77 10.15 14.73 -8.77
CA PRO A 77 8.81 14.31 -8.33
C PRO A 77 8.86 13.80 -6.90
N GLU A 78 7.77 13.98 -6.17
CA GLU A 78 7.60 13.31 -4.89
C GLU A 78 7.66 11.80 -5.11
N VAL A 79 8.36 11.11 -4.21
CA VAL A 79 8.44 9.66 -4.19
C VAL A 79 7.55 9.17 -3.07
N GLU A 80 6.47 8.51 -3.42
CA GLU A 80 5.66 7.80 -2.45
C GLU A 80 6.43 6.53 -2.02
N THR A 81 6.80 6.46 -0.74
CA THR A 81 7.42 5.28 -0.16
C THR A 81 6.36 4.48 0.58
N ASN A 82 6.27 3.19 0.31
CA ASN A 82 5.35 2.29 1.01
C ASN A 82 6.17 1.20 1.71
N ARG A 83 6.76 1.54 2.86
CA ARG A 83 7.55 0.59 3.65
C ARG A 83 6.71 -0.43 4.41
N GLY A 84 5.40 -0.20 4.50
CA GLY A 84 4.47 -1.16 5.08
C GLY A 84 4.19 -2.35 4.17
N LEU A 85 4.32 -2.15 2.86
CA LEU A 85 4.03 -3.16 1.84
C LEU A 85 5.31 -3.48 1.06
N GLY A 86 5.55 -4.77 0.84
CA GLY A 86 6.60 -5.24 -0.06
C GLY A 86 5.97 -5.92 -1.29
N ASP A 87 6.77 -6.25 -2.30
CA ASP A 87 6.31 -7.05 -3.42
C ASP A 87 6.02 -8.48 -2.96
N ALA A 88 4.82 -9.00 -3.26
CA ALA A 88 4.35 -10.33 -2.88
C ALA A 88 4.59 -10.71 -1.39
N PRO A 89 4.16 -9.88 -0.43
CA PRO A 89 4.38 -10.14 0.99
C PRO A 89 3.65 -11.42 1.42
N PRO A 90 4.11 -12.10 2.48
CA PRO A 90 3.29 -13.08 3.15
C PRO A 90 1.97 -12.47 3.61
N VAL A 91 0.90 -13.24 3.52
CA VAL A 91 -0.43 -12.79 3.95
C VAL A 91 -0.89 -13.56 5.17
N ALA A 92 -1.74 -12.95 6.00
CA ALA A 92 -2.26 -13.59 7.20
C ALA A 92 -3.78 -13.69 7.16
N THR A 93 -4.28 -14.82 7.62
CA THR A 93 -5.68 -15.06 7.98
C THR A 93 -5.83 -15.04 9.51
N PRO A 94 -7.03 -15.17 10.08
CA PRO A 94 -7.19 -15.23 11.54
C PRO A 94 -6.32 -16.27 12.24
N ARG A 95 -5.98 -17.38 11.58
CA ARG A 95 -5.21 -18.47 12.20
C ARG A 95 -3.83 -18.70 11.60
N TYR A 96 -3.60 -18.35 10.34
CA TYR A 96 -2.40 -18.76 9.62
C TYR A 96 -1.72 -17.60 8.91
N VAL A 97 -0.40 -17.72 8.76
CA VAL A 97 0.40 -16.90 7.84
C VAL A 97 0.77 -17.76 6.65
N TYR A 98 0.59 -17.25 5.46
CA TYR A 98 0.94 -17.89 4.20
C TYR A 98 2.13 -17.16 3.57
N ALA A 99 3.12 -17.89 3.11
CA ALA A 99 4.28 -17.35 2.41
C ALA A 99 4.52 -18.12 1.12
N LEU A 100 4.74 -17.40 0.02
CA LEU A 100 5.07 -18.01 -1.26
C LEU A 100 6.46 -18.63 -1.23
N ASN A 101 6.59 -19.79 -1.87
CA ASN A 101 7.85 -20.40 -2.23
C ASN A 101 7.88 -20.63 -3.76
N PRO A 102 8.30 -19.63 -4.56
CA PRO A 102 8.28 -19.73 -6.01
C PRO A 102 9.15 -20.87 -6.56
N THR A 103 10.28 -21.14 -5.91
CA THR A 103 11.23 -22.18 -6.34
C THR A 103 10.68 -23.59 -6.17
N ALA A 104 9.98 -23.83 -5.05
CA ALA A 104 9.42 -25.14 -4.73
C ALA A 104 7.97 -25.32 -5.22
N ALA A 105 7.41 -24.37 -5.97
CA ALA A 105 6.03 -24.38 -6.43
C ALA A 105 5.03 -24.67 -5.29
N SER A 106 5.23 -24.01 -4.15
CA SER A 106 4.46 -24.27 -2.93
C SER A 106 4.16 -22.99 -2.16
N VAL A 107 3.25 -23.11 -1.21
CA VAL A 107 2.96 -22.08 -0.20
C VAL A 107 3.20 -22.69 1.16
N ALA A 108 4.01 -22.03 1.97
CA ALA A 108 4.12 -22.37 3.38
C ALA A 108 2.93 -21.82 4.15
N ARG A 109 2.10 -22.67 4.73
CA ARG A 109 1.09 -22.32 5.71
C ARG A 109 1.69 -22.48 7.11
N ILE A 110 1.76 -21.41 7.86
CA ILE A 110 2.43 -21.36 9.16
C ILE A 110 1.39 -21.00 10.23
N ASP A 111 1.28 -21.82 11.26
CA ASP A 111 0.50 -21.48 12.45
C ASP A 111 1.34 -20.56 13.35
N PRO A 112 0.98 -19.29 13.54
CA PRO A 112 1.77 -18.34 14.32
C PRO A 112 1.76 -18.64 15.83
N THR A 113 0.91 -19.56 16.29
CA THR A 113 0.82 -19.96 17.70
C THR A 113 1.64 -21.21 18.00
N THR A 114 1.57 -22.23 17.15
CA THR A 114 2.30 -23.50 17.34
C THR A 114 3.64 -23.54 16.61
N LEU A 115 3.81 -22.69 15.59
CA LEU A 115 4.89 -22.69 14.60
C LEU A 115 4.92 -23.95 13.72
N GLN A 116 3.83 -24.68 13.65
CA GLN A 116 3.71 -25.77 12.69
C GLN A 116 3.65 -25.22 11.27
N ILE A 117 4.37 -25.87 10.38
CA ILE A 117 4.47 -25.53 8.97
C ILE A 117 3.89 -26.64 8.13
N GLU A 118 3.09 -26.30 7.15
CA GLU A 118 2.64 -27.18 6.08
C GLU A 118 3.06 -26.61 4.75
N ALA A 119 3.83 -27.35 3.96
CA ALA A 119 4.12 -26.99 2.58
C ALA A 119 2.96 -27.46 1.69
N VAL A 120 2.22 -26.51 1.15
CA VAL A 120 1.04 -26.75 0.33
C VAL A 120 1.43 -26.60 -1.14
N PRO A 121 1.41 -27.68 -1.95
CA PRO A 121 1.78 -27.62 -3.36
C PRO A 121 0.76 -26.79 -4.15
N VAL A 122 1.27 -25.93 -5.03
CA VAL A 122 0.49 -25.09 -5.95
C VAL A 122 1.05 -25.21 -7.38
N GLY A 123 0.60 -24.37 -8.30
CA GLY A 123 1.19 -24.31 -9.64
C GLY A 123 2.62 -23.76 -9.62
N PRO A 124 3.40 -24.04 -10.68
CA PRO A 124 4.77 -23.57 -10.79
C PRO A 124 4.83 -22.04 -10.88
N HIS A 125 5.91 -21.48 -10.32
CA HIS A 125 6.19 -20.05 -10.27
C HIS A 125 5.00 -19.24 -9.70
N PRO A 126 4.60 -19.47 -8.44
CA PRO A 126 3.55 -18.68 -7.81
C PRO A 126 4.02 -17.22 -7.63
N VAL A 127 3.23 -16.27 -8.16
CA VAL A 127 3.56 -14.83 -8.21
C VAL A 127 2.55 -13.95 -7.47
N GLY A 128 1.36 -14.47 -7.19
CA GLY A 128 0.32 -13.74 -6.46
C GLY A 128 -0.22 -14.55 -5.30
N LEU A 129 -0.37 -13.91 -4.15
CA LEU A 129 -0.92 -14.51 -2.93
C LEU A 129 -1.82 -13.49 -2.25
N ALA A 130 -3.05 -13.91 -1.92
CA ALA A 130 -3.98 -13.08 -1.19
C ALA A 130 -4.80 -13.92 -0.20
N ALA A 131 -4.99 -13.42 1.02
CA ALA A 131 -5.84 -14.05 2.02
C ALA A 131 -7.32 -13.73 1.74
N LEU A 132 -8.20 -14.71 1.94
CA LEU A 132 -9.63 -14.47 1.87
C LEU A 132 -10.11 -13.77 3.14
N PRO A 133 -10.94 -12.72 3.03
CA PRO A 133 -11.44 -12.00 4.18
C PRO A 133 -12.22 -12.91 5.12
N ALA A 134 -11.92 -12.82 6.43
CA ALA A 134 -12.58 -13.54 7.52
C ALA A 134 -12.59 -15.09 7.42
N GLU A 135 -11.81 -15.66 6.52
CA GLU A 135 -11.68 -17.12 6.34
C GLU A 135 -10.23 -17.57 6.54
N ASP A 136 -10.04 -18.84 6.98
CA ASP A 136 -8.73 -19.48 6.98
C ASP A 136 -8.42 -20.05 5.59
N ALA A 137 -8.39 -19.18 4.60
CA ALA A 137 -8.18 -19.56 3.22
C ALA A 137 -7.35 -18.51 2.47
N ALA A 138 -6.66 -18.93 1.42
CA ALA A 138 -5.87 -18.07 0.56
C ALA A 138 -6.03 -18.43 -0.91
N VAL A 139 -5.74 -17.48 -1.79
CA VAL A 139 -5.73 -17.66 -3.24
C VAL A 139 -4.33 -17.40 -3.76
N VAL A 140 -3.87 -18.29 -4.63
CA VAL A 140 -2.53 -18.25 -5.22
C VAL A 140 -2.65 -18.21 -6.74
N LEU A 141 -1.95 -17.27 -7.35
CA LEU A 141 -1.78 -17.18 -8.80
C LEU A 141 -0.42 -17.74 -9.19
N SER A 142 -0.40 -18.72 -10.07
CA SER A 142 0.83 -19.31 -10.62
C SER A 142 1.00 -18.92 -12.08
N LEU A 143 2.19 -18.42 -12.42
CA LEU A 143 2.45 -17.78 -13.72
C LEU A 143 2.67 -18.83 -14.82
N ASP A 144 3.59 -19.79 -14.62
CA ASP A 144 4.12 -20.62 -15.73
C ASP A 144 3.07 -21.52 -16.37
N ASP A 145 2.14 -22.04 -15.59
CA ASP A 145 1.05 -22.87 -16.08
C ASP A 145 -0.30 -22.15 -16.19
N GLY A 146 -0.32 -20.85 -15.88
CA GLY A 146 -1.54 -20.06 -15.93
C GLY A 146 -2.64 -20.67 -15.05
N SER A 147 -2.38 -20.88 -13.76
CA SER A 147 -3.37 -21.47 -12.86
C SER A 147 -3.65 -20.61 -11.64
N LEU A 148 -4.83 -20.79 -11.06
CA LEU A 148 -5.22 -20.22 -9.80
C LEU A 148 -5.59 -21.36 -8.83
N SER A 149 -5.01 -21.34 -7.63
CA SER A 149 -5.27 -22.30 -6.56
C SER A 149 -5.98 -21.63 -5.40
N VAL A 150 -7.04 -22.23 -4.90
CA VAL A 150 -7.71 -21.86 -3.65
C VAL A 150 -7.25 -22.84 -2.57
N LEU A 151 -6.61 -22.31 -1.53
CA LEU A 151 -6.14 -23.04 -0.36
C LEU A 151 -7.17 -22.88 0.75
N ASP A 152 -7.83 -23.95 1.15
CA ASP A 152 -8.81 -23.96 2.23
C ASP A 152 -8.21 -24.68 3.43
N SER A 153 -7.87 -23.94 4.48
CA SER A 153 -7.23 -24.42 5.69
C SER A 153 -8.16 -24.47 6.91
N ALA A 154 -9.48 -24.37 6.69
CA ALA A 154 -10.46 -24.56 7.74
C ALA A 154 -10.35 -25.97 8.38
N THR A 155 -9.93 -26.94 7.58
CA THR A 155 -9.58 -28.30 8.02
C THR A 155 -8.17 -28.67 7.60
N LEU A 156 -7.54 -29.62 8.30
CA LEU A 156 -6.21 -30.11 7.99
C LEU A 156 -6.26 -31.56 7.45
N PRO A 157 -5.41 -31.91 6.48
CA PRO A 157 -4.50 -31.04 5.75
C PRO A 157 -5.22 -30.00 4.91
N THR A 158 -4.51 -28.93 4.50
CA THR A 158 -5.05 -27.86 3.64
C THR A 158 -5.59 -28.46 2.34
N LYS A 159 -6.87 -28.19 2.05
CA LYS A 159 -7.48 -28.60 0.80
C LYS A 159 -7.11 -27.59 -0.30
N VAL A 160 -6.56 -28.09 -1.40
CA VAL A 160 -6.22 -27.29 -2.57
C VAL A 160 -7.21 -27.58 -3.70
N THR A 161 -7.85 -26.54 -4.22
CA THR A 161 -8.67 -26.64 -5.43
C THR A 161 -8.06 -25.73 -6.49
N ARG A 162 -7.65 -26.31 -7.61
CA ARG A 162 -6.94 -25.61 -8.68
C ARG A 162 -7.80 -25.48 -9.93
N VAL A 163 -7.73 -24.35 -10.59
CA VAL A 163 -8.37 -24.10 -11.88
C VAL A 163 -7.34 -23.55 -12.86
N ALA A 164 -7.40 -24.04 -14.11
CA ALA A 164 -6.57 -23.50 -15.18
C ALA A 164 -7.17 -22.18 -15.68
N LEU A 165 -6.32 -21.20 -15.90
CA LEU A 165 -6.60 -19.98 -16.65
C LEU A 165 -6.15 -20.19 -18.09
N GLN A 166 -6.76 -19.49 -19.04
CA GLN A 166 -6.39 -19.66 -20.45
C GLN A 166 -5.07 -18.97 -20.81
N ARG A 167 -4.57 -18.11 -19.90
CA ARG A 167 -3.38 -17.27 -20.12
C ARG A 167 -2.57 -17.16 -18.85
N GLN A 168 -1.35 -16.69 -19.01
CA GLN A 168 -0.45 -16.32 -17.92
C GLN A 168 -0.78 -14.89 -17.45
N TYR A 169 -0.99 -14.73 -16.15
CA TYR A 169 -1.27 -13.46 -15.50
C TYR A 169 -0.29 -13.21 -14.36
N GLY A 170 0.17 -11.97 -14.19
CA GLY A 170 1.17 -11.61 -13.19
C GLY A 170 0.60 -10.93 -11.94
N LYS A 171 -0.66 -10.48 -11.99
CA LYS A 171 -1.31 -9.77 -10.85
C LYS A 171 -2.60 -10.46 -10.44
N LEU A 172 -2.86 -10.41 -9.14
CA LEU A 172 -4.05 -10.97 -8.50
C LEU A 172 -4.71 -9.89 -7.63
N THR A 173 -6.02 -9.72 -7.82
CA THR A 173 -6.85 -8.84 -6.98
C THR A 173 -8.05 -9.64 -6.49
N LEU A 174 -8.33 -9.61 -5.17
CA LEU A 174 -9.51 -10.24 -4.59
C LEU A 174 -10.64 -9.23 -4.40
N SER A 175 -11.87 -9.71 -4.54
CA SER A 175 -13.02 -8.92 -4.10
C SER A 175 -13.05 -8.78 -2.57
N PRO A 176 -13.49 -7.64 -2.03
CA PRO A 176 -13.54 -7.42 -0.57
C PRO A 176 -14.40 -8.43 0.19
N ASP A 177 -15.41 -9.03 -0.46
CA ASP A 177 -16.25 -10.09 0.11
C ASP A 177 -15.69 -11.51 -0.09
N GLY A 178 -14.51 -11.64 -0.69
CA GLY A 178 -13.84 -12.93 -0.91
C GLY A 178 -14.52 -13.87 -1.90
N LYS A 179 -15.49 -13.41 -2.69
CA LYS A 179 -16.22 -14.28 -3.62
C LYS A 179 -15.58 -14.38 -5.00
N PHE A 180 -14.86 -13.35 -5.40
CA PHE A 180 -14.25 -13.26 -6.72
C PHE A 180 -12.77 -12.96 -6.63
N ALA A 181 -12.03 -13.43 -7.64
CA ALA A 181 -10.68 -13.02 -7.92
C ALA A 181 -10.57 -12.51 -9.36
N ALA A 182 -9.75 -11.51 -9.58
CA ALA A 182 -9.35 -11.06 -10.90
C ALA A 182 -7.85 -11.32 -11.09
N ALA A 183 -7.50 -12.09 -12.13
CA ALA A 183 -6.12 -12.27 -12.55
C ALA A 183 -5.90 -11.45 -13.83
N TRP A 184 -4.82 -10.65 -13.86
CA TRP A 184 -4.58 -9.71 -14.95
C TRP A 184 -3.08 -9.53 -15.23
N PRO A 185 -2.69 -9.04 -16.42
CA PRO A 185 -1.28 -8.85 -16.79
C PRO A 185 -0.59 -7.88 -15.85
N ASP A 186 0.65 -8.18 -15.46
CA ASP A 186 1.46 -7.22 -14.73
C ASP A 186 1.90 -6.08 -15.66
N PRO A 187 1.53 -4.81 -15.40
CA PRO A 187 1.88 -3.69 -16.25
C PRO A 187 3.39 -3.39 -16.29
N ALA A 188 4.16 -3.89 -15.31
CA ALA A 188 5.61 -3.72 -15.24
C ALA A 188 6.36 -4.76 -16.08
N LEU A 189 5.72 -5.87 -16.42
CA LEU A 189 6.32 -6.93 -17.24
C LEU A 189 5.89 -6.82 -18.71
N ALA A 190 6.76 -7.27 -19.61
CA ALA A 190 6.35 -7.45 -20.98
C ALA A 190 5.28 -8.56 -21.04
N PRO A 191 4.08 -8.28 -21.55
CA PRO A 191 3.01 -9.27 -21.57
C PRO A 191 3.37 -10.41 -22.52
N ALA A 192 2.91 -11.61 -22.18
CA ALA A 192 2.86 -12.69 -23.15
C ALA A 192 1.99 -12.26 -24.33
N SER A 193 2.42 -12.55 -25.55
CA SER A 193 1.74 -12.16 -26.79
C SER A 193 0.23 -12.47 -26.72
N GLY A 194 -0.61 -11.46 -26.88
CA GLY A 194 -2.06 -11.55 -26.91
C GLY A 194 -2.78 -11.47 -25.57
N ALA A 195 -2.06 -11.17 -24.46
CA ALA A 195 -2.68 -11.03 -23.14
C ALA A 195 -2.88 -9.57 -22.68
N GLU A 196 -2.37 -8.61 -23.43
CA GLU A 196 -2.21 -7.21 -22.99
C GLU A 196 -3.50 -6.49 -22.56
N GLY A 197 -4.63 -6.97 -23.01
CA GLY A 197 -5.92 -6.33 -22.75
C GLY A 197 -6.95 -7.27 -22.15
N ILE A 198 -6.55 -8.45 -21.70
CA ILE A 198 -7.46 -9.50 -21.21
C ILE A 198 -7.18 -9.76 -19.73
N PHE A 199 -8.22 -9.95 -18.95
CA PHE A 199 -8.16 -10.41 -17.57
C PHE A 199 -9.08 -11.62 -17.39
N ALA A 200 -8.82 -12.42 -16.35
CA ALA A 200 -9.69 -13.53 -15.96
C ALA A 200 -10.45 -13.14 -14.68
N LEU A 201 -11.76 -13.19 -14.73
CA LEU A 201 -12.64 -13.12 -13.57
C LEU A 201 -12.94 -14.54 -13.10
N VAL A 202 -12.67 -14.83 -11.84
CA VAL A 202 -12.79 -16.16 -11.24
C VAL A 202 -13.81 -16.13 -10.09
N ASP A 203 -14.82 -16.97 -10.18
CA ASP A 203 -15.81 -17.21 -9.13
C ASP A 203 -15.25 -18.28 -8.18
N LEU A 204 -14.81 -17.85 -7.00
CA LEU A 204 -14.12 -18.71 -6.03
C LEU A 204 -15.03 -19.77 -5.40
N ALA A 205 -16.33 -19.51 -5.30
CA ALA A 205 -17.29 -20.50 -4.82
C ALA A 205 -17.43 -21.66 -5.83
N LYS A 206 -17.50 -21.34 -7.13
CA LYS A 206 -17.52 -22.34 -8.20
C LYS A 206 -16.21 -23.13 -8.28
N VAL A 207 -15.06 -22.46 -8.08
CA VAL A 207 -13.76 -23.16 -8.01
C VAL A 207 -13.78 -24.19 -6.89
N ARG A 208 -14.15 -23.80 -5.66
CA ARG A 208 -14.23 -24.70 -4.51
C ARG A 208 -15.18 -25.88 -4.72
N ALA A 209 -16.29 -25.62 -5.43
CA ALA A 209 -17.28 -26.65 -5.77
C ALA A 209 -16.87 -27.55 -6.95
N GLY A 210 -15.78 -27.23 -7.66
CA GLY A 210 -15.35 -27.95 -8.86
C GLY A 210 -16.33 -27.84 -10.03
N THR A 211 -17.13 -26.76 -10.07
CA THR A 211 -18.15 -26.58 -11.12
C THR A 211 -17.58 -25.86 -12.35
N THR A 212 -18.12 -26.17 -13.51
CA THR A 212 -17.74 -25.52 -14.76
C THR A 212 -18.12 -24.04 -14.80
N GLY A 213 -17.41 -23.24 -15.61
CA GLY A 213 -17.71 -21.80 -15.76
C GLY A 213 -17.27 -20.96 -14.57
N SER A 214 -16.33 -21.46 -13.75
CA SER A 214 -15.71 -20.71 -12.66
C SER A 214 -14.77 -19.62 -13.14
N VAL A 215 -14.23 -19.71 -14.36
CA VAL A 215 -13.33 -18.74 -14.98
C VAL A 215 -13.97 -18.10 -16.20
N GLN A 216 -13.92 -16.79 -16.29
CA GLN A 216 -14.42 -16.01 -17.42
C GLN A 216 -13.34 -15.02 -17.86
N GLU A 217 -12.76 -15.22 -19.05
CA GLU A 217 -11.88 -14.22 -19.65
C GLU A 217 -12.67 -13.07 -20.29
N ARG A 218 -12.18 -11.86 -20.11
CA ARG A 218 -12.82 -10.63 -20.58
C ARG A 218 -11.80 -9.64 -21.11
N ALA A 219 -12.17 -8.89 -22.14
CA ALA A 219 -11.37 -7.80 -22.67
C ALA A 219 -11.59 -6.53 -21.83
N GLY A 220 -10.59 -6.14 -21.05
CA GLY A 220 -10.59 -4.94 -20.20
C GLY A 220 -10.09 -3.68 -20.90
N GLY A 221 -9.39 -3.82 -22.05
CA GLY A 221 -8.74 -2.70 -22.77
C GLY A 221 -7.24 -2.88 -22.86
N TYR A 222 -6.60 -2.14 -23.77
CA TYR A 222 -5.17 -2.26 -24.01
C TYR A 222 -4.34 -1.83 -22.78
N ARG A 223 -3.44 -2.70 -22.31
CA ARG A 223 -2.52 -2.48 -21.18
C ARG A 223 -3.28 -2.11 -19.89
N ILE A 224 -3.81 -3.12 -19.23
CA ILE A 224 -4.52 -2.99 -17.95
C ILE A 224 -3.52 -2.50 -16.89
N THR A 225 -3.94 -1.49 -16.11
CA THR A 225 -3.09 -0.85 -15.08
C THR A 225 -3.65 -1.01 -13.67
N ASN A 226 -4.98 -1.04 -13.53
CA ASN A 226 -5.65 -1.16 -12.24
C ASN A 226 -6.93 -1.98 -12.40
N VAL A 227 -7.23 -2.75 -11.36
CA VAL A 227 -8.45 -3.54 -11.25
C VAL A 227 -9.04 -3.29 -9.87
N ILE A 228 -10.27 -2.75 -9.81
CA ILE A 228 -10.93 -2.30 -8.58
C ILE A 228 -12.31 -2.92 -8.49
N PHE A 229 -12.59 -3.63 -7.39
CA PHE A 229 -13.93 -4.15 -7.12
C PHE A 229 -14.81 -3.07 -6.48
N ARG A 230 -16.05 -2.97 -6.95
CA ARG A 230 -17.08 -2.16 -6.33
C ARG A 230 -17.95 -3.04 -5.43
N THR A 231 -18.16 -2.58 -4.21
CA THR A 231 -19.06 -3.23 -3.24
C THR A 231 -20.29 -2.38 -2.96
N GLN A 232 -21.39 -3.05 -2.65
CA GLN A 232 -22.59 -2.42 -2.16
C GLN A 232 -23.11 -3.21 -0.97
N ALA A 233 -23.27 -2.56 0.17
CA ALA A 233 -23.64 -3.21 1.43
C ALA A 233 -22.76 -4.44 1.76
N GLY A 234 -21.45 -4.34 1.52
CA GLY A 234 -20.47 -5.41 1.78
C GLY A 234 -20.47 -6.55 0.75
N VAL A 235 -21.24 -6.47 -0.32
CA VAL A 235 -21.27 -7.46 -1.41
C VAL A 235 -20.64 -6.86 -2.66
N SER A 236 -19.73 -7.59 -3.28
CA SER A 236 -19.09 -7.16 -4.53
C SER A 236 -20.07 -7.30 -5.70
N THR A 237 -20.33 -6.19 -6.38
CA THR A 237 -21.37 -6.10 -7.43
C THR A 237 -20.79 -5.82 -8.81
N ALA A 238 -19.65 -5.14 -8.90
CA ALA A 238 -19.01 -4.80 -10.15
C ALA A 238 -17.47 -4.82 -10.05
N LEU A 239 -16.83 -4.88 -11.20
CA LEU A 239 -15.39 -4.78 -11.37
C LEU A 239 -15.07 -3.66 -12.35
N HIS A 240 -14.26 -2.70 -11.94
CA HIS A 240 -13.72 -1.65 -12.78
C HIS A 240 -12.31 -2.02 -13.23
N VAL A 241 -12.08 -1.97 -14.54
CA VAL A 241 -10.79 -2.30 -15.15
C VAL A 241 -10.27 -1.07 -15.89
N PHE A 242 -9.21 -0.49 -15.37
CA PHE A 242 -8.51 0.64 -15.98
C PHE A 242 -7.43 0.10 -16.91
N ALA A 243 -7.49 0.55 -18.15
CA ALA A 243 -6.47 0.29 -19.15
C ALA A 243 -5.78 1.61 -19.54
N LYS A 244 -4.79 1.59 -20.45
CA LYS A 244 -4.02 2.79 -20.82
C LYS A 244 -4.89 4.01 -21.09
N SER A 245 -5.96 3.86 -21.86
CA SER A 245 -6.79 5.00 -22.30
C SER A 245 -8.29 4.83 -22.02
N THR A 246 -8.68 3.78 -21.31
CA THR A 246 -10.09 3.48 -21.08
C THR A 246 -10.33 2.88 -19.70
N VAL A 247 -11.53 3.05 -19.18
CA VAL A 247 -12.07 2.26 -18.07
C VAL A 247 -13.28 1.47 -18.57
N SER A 248 -13.37 0.21 -18.15
CA SER A 248 -14.48 -0.69 -18.44
C SER A 248 -15.06 -1.22 -17.13
N THR A 249 -16.39 -1.33 -17.05
CA THR A 249 -17.08 -1.89 -15.88
C THR A 249 -17.74 -3.20 -16.25
N PHE A 250 -17.62 -4.19 -15.38
CA PHE A 250 -18.20 -5.53 -15.53
C PHE A 250 -19.11 -5.83 -14.34
N ASP A 251 -20.33 -6.27 -14.63
CA ASP A 251 -21.25 -6.78 -13.62
C ASP A 251 -20.80 -8.17 -13.16
N LEU A 252 -20.66 -8.37 -11.85
CA LEU A 252 -20.16 -9.64 -11.31
C LEU A 252 -21.21 -10.74 -11.29
N VAL A 253 -22.51 -10.41 -11.31
CA VAL A 253 -23.60 -11.38 -11.29
C VAL A 253 -23.77 -12.01 -12.66
N THR A 254 -23.80 -11.19 -13.70
CA THR A 254 -24.02 -11.63 -15.08
C THR A 254 -22.72 -11.87 -15.84
N GLY A 255 -21.62 -11.32 -15.38
CA GLY A 255 -20.33 -11.30 -16.09
C GLY A 255 -20.36 -10.44 -17.36
N ALA A 256 -21.46 -9.73 -17.61
CA ALA A 256 -21.59 -8.87 -18.75
C ALA A 256 -20.78 -7.59 -18.59
N ALA A 257 -20.17 -7.10 -19.67
CA ALA A 257 -19.69 -5.72 -19.70
C ALA A 257 -20.90 -4.80 -19.58
N LEU A 258 -20.89 -3.91 -18.60
CA LEU A 258 -21.86 -2.81 -18.55
C LEU A 258 -21.59 -1.85 -19.73
N PRO A 259 -22.60 -1.13 -20.22
CA PRO A 259 -22.61 -0.62 -21.60
C PRO A 259 -21.55 0.42 -21.94
N ALA A 260 -20.70 0.86 -21.03
CA ALA A 260 -19.76 1.91 -21.34
C ALA A 260 -18.30 1.50 -21.07
N ARG A 261 -17.56 1.33 -22.16
CA ARG A 261 -16.13 1.55 -22.14
C ARG A 261 -15.93 3.07 -22.29
N LEU A 262 -15.50 3.74 -21.22
CA LEU A 262 -15.29 5.17 -21.20
C LEU A 262 -13.84 5.50 -21.55
N ALA A 263 -13.65 6.55 -22.36
CA ALA A 263 -12.31 7.07 -22.62
C ALA A 263 -11.84 7.90 -21.42
N LEU A 264 -10.60 7.70 -21.02
CA LEU A 264 -9.93 8.54 -20.03
C LEU A 264 -9.53 9.89 -20.66
N PRO A 265 -9.41 10.97 -19.87
CA PRO A 265 -8.88 12.24 -20.36
C PRO A 265 -7.53 12.08 -21.07
N ALA A 266 -7.27 12.93 -22.06
CA ALA A 266 -6.07 12.82 -22.89
C ALA A 266 -4.77 12.93 -22.07
N SER A 267 -4.73 13.79 -21.08
CA SER A 267 -3.60 13.97 -20.15
C SER A 267 -3.29 12.71 -19.32
N MET A 268 -4.32 11.90 -19.02
CA MET A 268 -4.23 10.69 -18.20
C MET A 268 -4.08 9.42 -19.03
N SER A 269 -4.12 9.53 -20.37
CA SER A 269 -4.07 8.39 -21.29
C SER A 269 -2.83 8.35 -22.18
N ALA A 270 -2.00 9.37 -22.15
CA ALA A 270 -0.75 9.45 -22.93
C ALA A 270 0.21 8.32 -22.56
N ASP A 271 0.42 8.10 -21.28
CA ASP A 271 1.18 6.99 -20.72
C ASP A 271 0.47 6.42 -19.48
N VAL A 272 0.79 5.19 -19.08
CA VAL A 272 0.25 4.59 -17.86
C VAL A 272 0.75 5.29 -16.59
N ARG A 273 1.92 5.95 -16.68
CA ARG A 273 2.52 6.75 -15.61
C ARG A 273 1.99 8.18 -15.55
N SER A 274 1.18 8.60 -16.53
CA SER A 274 0.63 9.96 -16.57
C SER A 274 -0.54 10.16 -15.60
N ARG A 275 -0.85 9.17 -14.79
CA ARG A 275 -1.93 9.25 -13.80
C ARG A 275 -1.66 8.42 -12.56
N GLU A 276 -2.23 8.86 -11.47
CA GLU A 276 -2.48 8.11 -10.26
C GLU A 276 -3.97 7.77 -10.14
N VAL A 277 -4.31 6.65 -9.51
CA VAL A 277 -5.69 6.18 -9.33
C VAL A 277 -5.93 5.87 -7.87
N VAL A 278 -6.86 6.53 -7.22
CA VAL A 278 -7.27 6.27 -5.84
C VAL A 278 -8.77 5.92 -5.81
N ALA A 279 -9.17 5.08 -4.88
CA ALA A 279 -10.55 4.60 -4.78
C ALA A 279 -11.08 4.66 -3.35
N SER A 280 -12.38 4.93 -3.19
CA SER A 280 -13.06 4.73 -1.92
C SER A 280 -13.01 3.25 -1.50
N ALA A 281 -13.14 2.98 -0.20
CA ALA A 281 -13.09 1.62 0.33
C ALA A 281 -14.11 0.67 -0.30
N ASP A 282 -15.25 1.19 -0.75
CA ASP A 282 -16.29 0.43 -1.45
C ASP A 282 -16.12 0.41 -2.98
N GLY A 283 -15.10 1.07 -3.53
CA GLY A 283 -14.83 1.17 -4.97
C GLY A 283 -15.93 1.92 -5.76
N ARG A 284 -16.81 2.64 -5.08
CA ARG A 284 -17.91 3.37 -5.71
C ARG A 284 -17.43 4.65 -6.37
N ILE A 285 -16.50 5.35 -5.74
CA ILE A 285 -15.87 6.56 -6.23
C ILE A 285 -14.40 6.26 -6.49
N ILE A 286 -13.95 6.61 -7.68
CA ILE A 286 -12.56 6.49 -8.07
C ILE A 286 -12.11 7.85 -8.60
N MET A 287 -11.03 8.35 -8.04
CA MET A 287 -10.44 9.60 -8.47
C MET A 287 -9.12 9.33 -9.19
N LEU A 288 -8.85 10.14 -10.18
CA LEU A 288 -7.61 10.09 -10.95
C LEU A 288 -6.95 11.46 -10.91
N ARG A 289 -5.66 11.49 -10.67
CA ARG A 289 -4.83 12.68 -10.78
C ARG A 289 -3.98 12.57 -12.05
N SER A 290 -3.95 13.62 -12.85
CA SER A 290 -2.96 13.73 -13.91
C SER A 290 -1.61 14.14 -13.33
N THR A 291 -0.54 13.46 -13.75
CA THR A 291 0.85 13.84 -13.39
C THR A 291 1.46 14.84 -14.39
N VAL A 292 0.72 15.19 -15.46
CA VAL A 292 1.22 16.03 -16.56
C VAL A 292 0.35 17.26 -16.85
N ALA A 293 -0.84 17.32 -16.27
CA ALA A 293 -1.78 18.44 -16.43
C ALA A 293 -2.45 18.80 -15.09
N PRO A 294 -2.84 20.08 -14.88
CA PRO A 294 -3.49 20.51 -13.65
C PRO A 294 -4.98 20.14 -13.67
N GLU A 295 -5.27 18.86 -13.61
CA GLU A 295 -6.64 18.34 -13.59
C GLU A 295 -6.76 17.03 -12.81
N LEU A 296 -7.94 16.83 -12.25
CA LEU A 296 -8.42 15.57 -11.70
C LEU A 296 -9.52 15.02 -12.59
N ALA A 297 -9.76 13.73 -12.49
CA ALA A 297 -10.96 13.10 -13.01
C ALA A 297 -11.60 12.22 -11.93
N SER A 298 -12.90 12.12 -11.92
CA SER A 298 -13.65 11.17 -11.10
C SER A 298 -14.39 10.19 -11.97
N PHE A 299 -14.53 8.97 -11.46
CA PHE A 299 -15.29 7.91 -12.08
C PHE A 299 -16.22 7.27 -11.06
N ASP A 300 -17.52 7.24 -11.36
CA ASP A 300 -18.58 6.70 -10.49
C ASP A 300 -19.13 5.34 -10.96
N GLY A 301 -18.51 4.75 -11.97
CA GLY A 301 -18.94 3.51 -12.61
C GLY A 301 -19.73 3.73 -13.90
N THR A 302 -20.21 4.95 -14.18
CA THR A 302 -21.06 5.26 -15.35
C THR A 302 -20.54 6.42 -16.20
N ARG A 303 -19.82 7.38 -15.60
CA ARG A 303 -19.28 8.57 -16.28
C ARG A 303 -17.93 8.95 -15.71
N ILE A 304 -17.23 9.77 -16.48
CA ILE A 304 -16.00 10.43 -16.05
C ILE A 304 -16.27 11.94 -16.09
N ASP A 305 -16.07 12.59 -14.95
CA ASP A 305 -16.09 14.04 -14.83
C ASP A 305 -14.68 14.54 -14.59
N THR A 306 -14.29 15.66 -15.22
CA THR A 306 -12.97 16.27 -15.08
C THR A 306 -13.09 17.61 -14.35
N VAL A 307 -12.14 17.87 -13.48
CA VAL A 307 -12.07 19.05 -12.63
C VAL A 307 -10.71 19.70 -12.82
N PRO A 308 -10.65 20.96 -13.27
CA PRO A 308 -9.38 21.70 -13.36
C PRO A 308 -8.87 22.05 -11.96
N LEU A 309 -7.56 21.94 -11.77
CA LEU A 309 -6.84 22.44 -10.61
C LEU A 309 -6.04 23.70 -10.97
N PRO A 310 -5.65 24.53 -9.99
CA PRO A 310 -4.79 25.68 -10.24
C PRO A 310 -3.38 25.29 -10.69
N GLU A 311 -2.92 24.11 -10.31
CA GLU A 311 -1.60 23.55 -10.65
C GLU A 311 -1.64 22.02 -10.69
N ILE A 312 -0.57 21.39 -11.18
CA ILE A 312 -0.43 19.94 -11.17
C ILE A 312 -0.29 19.47 -9.70
N ALA A 313 -1.24 18.67 -9.27
CA ALA A 313 -1.17 18.06 -7.93
C ALA A 313 -0.01 17.06 -7.85
N THR A 314 0.70 17.04 -6.74
CA THR A 314 1.81 16.10 -6.48
C THR A 314 1.33 14.80 -5.84
N ASP A 315 0.17 14.84 -5.18
CA ASP A 315 -0.46 13.69 -4.53
C ASP A 315 -1.98 13.85 -4.51
N LEU A 316 -2.70 12.74 -4.40
CA LEU A 316 -4.16 12.70 -4.31
C LEU A 316 -4.59 11.58 -3.38
N ASP A 317 -5.33 11.91 -2.34
CA ASP A 317 -5.99 10.93 -1.48
C ASP A 317 -7.50 11.12 -1.46
N LEU A 318 -8.22 10.00 -1.33
CA LEU A 318 -9.66 9.98 -1.19
C LEU A 318 -10.02 9.58 0.24
N VAL A 319 -10.92 10.33 0.86
CA VAL A 319 -11.46 9.94 2.17
C VAL A 319 -12.07 8.54 2.07
N PRO A 320 -11.90 7.67 3.07
CA PRO A 320 -12.29 6.27 2.95
C PRO A 320 -13.75 6.02 2.57
N ASP A 321 -14.68 6.91 2.96
CA ASP A 321 -16.10 6.81 2.58
C ASP A 321 -16.42 7.42 1.19
N GLY A 322 -15.42 8.00 0.53
CA GLY A 322 -15.57 8.60 -0.79
C GLY A 322 -16.33 9.93 -0.83
N THR A 323 -16.54 10.58 0.32
CA THR A 323 -17.28 11.87 0.38
C THR A 323 -16.42 13.09 0.05
N ALA A 324 -15.10 12.96 0.13
CA ALA A 324 -14.18 14.03 -0.24
C ALA A 324 -12.84 13.47 -0.75
N ALA A 325 -12.12 14.30 -1.50
CA ALA A 325 -10.75 14.06 -1.92
C ALA A 325 -9.87 15.25 -1.50
N VAL A 326 -8.59 14.98 -1.29
CA VAL A 326 -7.58 15.98 -0.94
C VAL A 326 -6.44 15.86 -1.95
N ALA A 327 -6.07 16.97 -2.60
CA ALA A 327 -4.97 17.00 -3.55
C ALA A 327 -3.87 17.96 -3.09
N ALA A 328 -2.62 17.51 -3.13
CA ALA A 328 -1.46 18.30 -2.74
C ALA A 328 -1.04 19.26 -3.86
N LEU A 329 -1.00 20.54 -3.57
CA LEU A 329 -0.64 21.64 -4.48
C LEU A 329 0.69 22.24 -4.00
N ARG A 330 1.81 21.70 -4.50
CA ARG A 330 3.14 22.02 -3.99
C ARG A 330 3.55 23.46 -4.28
N SER A 331 3.37 23.93 -5.51
CA SER A 331 3.90 25.22 -5.93
C SER A 331 3.22 26.39 -5.20
N SER A 332 1.95 26.22 -4.85
CA SER A 332 1.19 27.20 -4.05
C SER A 332 1.31 26.99 -2.54
N GLY A 333 1.94 25.91 -2.09
CA GLY A 333 2.01 25.57 -0.65
C GLY A 333 0.62 25.34 -0.05
N SER A 334 -0.28 24.71 -0.78
CA SER A 334 -1.68 24.51 -0.39
C SER A 334 -2.17 23.11 -0.70
N VAL A 335 -3.36 22.77 -0.21
CA VAL A 335 -4.10 21.58 -0.63
C VAL A 335 -5.45 21.98 -1.19
N ALA A 336 -5.92 21.25 -2.20
CA ALA A 336 -7.30 21.37 -2.66
C ALA A 336 -8.16 20.36 -1.91
N TYR A 337 -9.25 20.82 -1.31
CA TYR A 337 -10.28 20.00 -0.73
C TYR A 337 -11.47 19.94 -1.68
N ILE A 338 -11.90 18.77 -2.07
CA ILE A 338 -12.90 18.53 -3.11
C ILE A 338 -14.03 17.69 -2.49
N GLU A 339 -15.22 18.26 -2.34
CA GLU A 339 -16.40 17.50 -1.93
C GLU A 339 -16.93 16.64 -3.08
N VAL A 340 -17.17 15.37 -2.82
CA VAL A 340 -17.63 14.41 -3.83
C VAL A 340 -19.08 14.01 -3.54
N PRO A 341 -20.02 14.14 -4.49
CA PRO A 341 -19.82 14.57 -5.88
C PRO A 341 -20.03 16.07 -6.15
N ALA A 342 -20.25 16.90 -5.13
CA ALA A 342 -20.71 18.28 -5.31
C ALA A 342 -19.77 19.12 -6.20
N ASP A 343 -18.49 19.15 -5.88
CA ASP A 343 -17.49 19.95 -6.61
C ASP A 343 -17.14 19.39 -7.98
N LEU A 344 -17.42 18.10 -8.21
CA LEU A 344 -17.24 17.48 -9.53
C LEU A 344 -18.26 17.98 -10.54
N ILE A 345 -19.44 18.42 -10.07
CA ILE A 345 -20.53 18.96 -10.89
C ILE A 345 -20.36 20.48 -11.04
N THR A 346 -19.84 21.12 -9.99
CA THR A 346 -19.65 22.59 -9.95
C THR A 346 -18.23 22.90 -9.50
N PRO A 347 -17.23 22.82 -10.40
CA PRO A 347 -15.81 22.98 -10.06
C PRO A 347 -15.42 24.30 -9.39
N ALA A 348 -16.29 25.33 -9.47
CA ALA A 348 -16.07 26.62 -8.82
C ALA A 348 -16.10 26.55 -7.28
N GLY A 349 -16.50 25.42 -6.71
CA GLY A 349 -16.56 25.19 -5.26
C GLY A 349 -15.34 24.53 -4.63
N ILE A 350 -14.26 24.28 -5.41
CA ILE A 350 -13.07 23.65 -4.83
C ILE A 350 -12.38 24.60 -3.85
N ASP A 351 -12.34 24.18 -2.60
CA ASP A 351 -11.68 24.94 -1.54
C ASP A 351 -10.17 24.70 -1.57
N THR A 352 -9.38 25.79 -1.62
CA THR A 352 -7.93 25.72 -1.52
C THR A 352 -7.49 26.18 -0.14
N ILE A 353 -6.90 25.29 0.63
CA ILE A 353 -6.43 25.52 1.99
C ILE A 353 -4.92 25.79 1.94
N SER A 354 -4.51 27.04 2.21
CA SER A 354 -3.10 27.40 2.26
C SER A 354 -2.46 26.95 3.58
N LEU A 355 -1.28 26.37 3.49
CA LEU A 355 -0.47 26.07 4.69
C LEU A 355 0.24 27.35 5.21
N GLY A 356 0.17 28.47 4.49
CA GLY A 356 0.83 29.75 4.81
C GLY A 356 2.35 29.71 4.62
N ASP A 357 3.04 30.78 5.02
CA ASP A 357 4.47 30.96 4.77
C ASP A 357 5.32 29.83 5.40
N GLY A 358 6.18 29.21 4.59
CA GLY A 358 7.03 28.08 5.02
C GLY A 358 6.28 26.76 5.19
N GLY A 359 5.02 26.66 4.78
CA GLY A 359 4.28 25.39 4.70
C GLY A 359 4.84 24.50 3.58
N VAL A 360 5.03 23.23 3.87
CA VAL A 360 5.59 22.27 2.92
C VAL A 360 4.51 21.29 2.50
N VAL A 361 4.29 21.18 1.20
CA VAL A 361 3.28 20.32 0.59
C VAL A 361 3.91 19.41 -0.44
N GLY A 362 3.57 18.16 -0.44
CA GLY A 362 4.06 17.19 -1.42
C GLY A 362 3.27 15.90 -1.38
N GLN A 363 3.08 15.37 -0.18
CA GLN A 363 2.36 14.13 0.10
C GLN A 363 1.27 14.36 1.15
N ILE A 364 0.25 13.50 1.11
CA ILE A 364 -0.90 13.50 2.02
C ILE A 364 -0.99 12.13 2.68
N ALA A 365 -1.37 12.11 3.96
CA ALA A 365 -1.79 10.89 4.64
C ALA A 365 -3.13 11.14 5.31
N LEU A 366 -4.15 10.39 4.93
CA LEU A 366 -5.49 10.46 5.51
C LEU A 366 -5.70 9.36 6.56
N PRO A 367 -6.38 9.64 7.68
CA PRO A 367 -6.70 8.61 8.65
C PRO A 367 -7.71 7.61 8.08
N PRO A 368 -7.66 6.35 8.54
CA PRO A 368 -8.76 5.44 8.30
C PRO A 368 -10.05 6.01 8.92
N GLN A 369 -11.19 5.70 8.32
CA GLN A 369 -12.48 6.16 8.84
C GLN A 369 -12.80 5.43 10.15
N VAL A 370 -12.62 6.11 11.26
CA VAL A 370 -12.95 5.61 12.60
C VAL A 370 -14.09 6.45 13.17
N PRO A 371 -15.21 5.83 13.59
CA PRO A 371 -16.32 6.56 14.19
C PRO A 371 -15.86 7.40 15.38
N GLY A 372 -16.20 8.69 15.38
CA GLY A 372 -15.89 9.62 16.47
C GLY A 372 -14.52 10.31 16.39
N THR A 373 -13.68 9.99 15.40
CA THR A 373 -12.51 10.80 15.06
C THR A 373 -12.90 11.82 14.00
N GLY A 374 -12.50 13.09 14.20
CA GLY A 374 -12.65 14.11 13.15
C GLY A 374 -11.79 13.75 11.93
N MET A 375 -12.25 14.15 10.74
CA MET A 375 -11.46 14.00 9.53
C MET A 375 -10.34 15.02 9.51
N PHE A 376 -9.14 14.58 9.18
CA PHE A 376 -7.97 15.44 8.99
C PHE A 376 -7.03 14.88 7.93
N ALA A 377 -6.10 15.70 7.44
CA ALA A 377 -5.01 15.29 6.58
C ALA A 377 -3.68 15.64 7.26
N LEU A 378 -2.69 14.75 7.22
CA LEU A 378 -1.30 15.07 7.47
C LEU A 378 -0.62 15.36 6.14
N VAL A 379 0.04 16.51 6.05
CA VAL A 379 0.65 17.00 4.79
C VAL A 379 2.13 17.23 5.02
N TYR A 380 2.96 16.69 4.16
CA TYR A 380 4.42 16.72 4.27
C TYR A 380 5.07 16.69 2.89
N SER A 381 6.40 16.73 2.82
CA SER A 381 7.14 16.54 1.57
C SER A 381 8.32 15.60 1.77
N THR A 382 8.56 14.78 0.75
CA THR A 382 9.68 13.84 0.71
C THR A 382 10.88 14.38 -0.05
N VAL A 383 10.73 15.50 -0.78
CA VAL A 383 11.80 16.05 -1.64
C VAL A 383 12.41 17.34 -1.10
N THR A 384 11.73 18.02 -0.18
CA THR A 384 12.28 19.20 0.51
C THR A 384 13.10 18.76 1.71
N ASP A 385 14.04 19.62 2.10
CA ASP A 385 14.81 19.42 3.33
C ASP A 385 14.06 19.91 4.58
N ALA A 386 12.74 20.01 4.49
CA ALA A 386 11.94 20.51 5.60
C ALA A 386 11.81 19.50 6.74
N GLU A 387 11.98 19.99 7.94
CA GLU A 387 11.78 19.26 9.18
C GLU A 387 10.43 19.61 9.80
N THR A 388 9.41 19.66 8.94
CA THR A 388 8.06 20.05 9.32
C THR A 388 7.02 19.23 8.57
N PHE A 389 5.86 19.11 9.18
CA PHE A 389 4.63 18.66 8.54
C PHE A 389 3.44 19.47 9.07
N ALA A 390 2.30 19.38 8.43
CA ALA A 390 1.09 20.05 8.85
C ALA A 390 -0.05 19.05 9.04
N ARG A 391 -0.92 19.32 10.00
CA ARG A 391 -2.25 18.73 10.13
C ARG A 391 -3.28 19.76 9.67
N ILE A 392 -4.19 19.32 8.84
CA ILE A 392 -5.33 20.12 8.37
C ILE A 392 -6.60 19.43 8.83
N ASP A 393 -7.39 20.09 9.66
CA ASP A 393 -8.71 19.58 10.05
C ASP A 393 -9.72 19.82 8.91
N LEU A 394 -10.40 18.77 8.50
CA LEU A 394 -11.33 18.80 7.37
C LEU A 394 -12.80 18.71 7.83
N PRO A 395 -13.74 19.42 7.20
CA PRO A 395 -13.57 20.38 6.10
C PRO A 395 -13.21 21.81 6.54
N SER A 396 -13.01 22.06 7.85
CA SER A 396 -12.84 23.42 8.40
C SER A 396 -11.63 24.18 7.88
N GLY A 397 -10.62 23.48 7.35
CA GLY A 397 -9.39 24.05 6.82
C GLY A 397 -8.44 24.60 7.89
N VAL A 398 -8.65 24.28 9.17
CA VAL A 398 -7.75 24.73 10.25
C VAL A 398 -6.41 24.00 10.13
N VAL A 399 -5.33 24.77 10.00
CA VAL A 399 -3.97 24.25 9.82
C VAL A 399 -3.19 24.35 11.13
N THR A 400 -2.62 23.24 11.57
CA THR A 400 -1.65 23.19 12.67
C THR A 400 -0.34 22.62 12.15
N ARG A 401 0.77 23.34 12.37
CA ARG A 401 2.10 22.92 11.92
C ARG A 401 2.90 22.35 13.07
N TYR A 402 3.72 21.37 12.75
CA TYR A 402 4.62 20.71 13.69
C TYR A 402 6.04 20.79 13.17
N ALA A 403 6.95 21.26 14.02
CA ALA A 403 8.38 21.18 13.77
C ALA A 403 8.90 19.84 14.30
N LEU A 404 9.80 19.25 13.55
CA LEU A 404 10.50 18.01 13.88
C LEU A 404 12.00 18.31 14.00
N GLU A 405 12.76 17.32 14.47
CA GLU A 405 14.22 17.42 14.57
C GLU A 405 14.93 16.78 13.35
N LYS A 406 14.17 16.26 12.39
CA LYS A 406 14.69 15.55 11.22
C LYS A 406 13.76 15.67 10.02
N LYS A 407 14.36 15.61 8.82
CA LYS A 407 13.66 15.60 7.54
C LYS A 407 12.71 14.41 7.42
N VAL A 408 11.51 14.65 6.89
CA VAL A 408 10.49 13.61 6.71
C VAL A 408 10.78 12.78 5.46
N ASP A 409 10.62 11.47 5.56
CA ASP A 409 10.70 10.52 4.45
C ASP A 409 9.35 9.83 4.18
N GLU A 410 8.59 9.53 5.23
CA GLU A 410 7.27 8.89 5.13
C GLU A 410 6.44 9.18 6.37
N ILE A 411 5.13 9.37 6.22
CA ILE A 411 4.18 9.42 7.33
C ILE A 411 3.11 8.37 7.11
N ALA A 412 2.90 7.51 8.11
CA ALA A 412 1.85 6.50 8.11
C ALA A 412 0.99 6.60 9.37
N LEU A 413 -0.32 6.53 9.21
CA LEU A 413 -1.28 6.61 10.32
C LEU A 413 -1.61 5.22 10.87
N SER A 414 -1.80 5.14 12.19
CA SER A 414 -2.28 3.93 12.86
C SER A 414 -3.71 3.58 12.45
N PRO A 415 -4.12 2.31 12.53
CA PRO A 415 -5.46 1.87 12.14
C PRO A 415 -6.61 2.55 12.91
N ASP A 416 -6.34 3.08 14.10
CA ASP A 416 -7.31 3.84 14.90
C ASP A 416 -7.23 5.37 14.65
N GLY A 417 -6.34 5.83 13.77
CA GLY A 417 -6.17 7.23 13.42
C GLY A 417 -5.63 8.13 14.53
N ARG A 418 -5.18 7.57 15.66
CA ARG A 418 -4.76 8.34 16.84
C ARG A 418 -3.27 8.63 16.88
N SER A 419 -2.48 7.86 16.17
CA SER A 419 -1.04 8.01 16.11
C SER A 419 -0.53 7.97 14.68
N ALA A 420 0.62 8.62 14.43
CA ALA A 420 1.34 8.48 13.19
C ALA A 420 2.78 8.04 13.46
N LEU A 421 3.31 7.20 12.58
CA LEU A 421 4.72 6.89 12.46
C LEU A 421 5.31 7.80 11.39
N ILE A 422 6.36 8.53 11.74
CA ILE A 422 7.07 9.42 10.82
C ILE A 422 8.49 8.86 10.64
N ILE A 423 8.79 8.34 9.48
CA ILE A 423 10.13 7.88 9.11
C ILE A 423 10.95 9.09 8.69
N HIS A 424 12.23 9.14 9.13
CA HIS A 424 13.12 10.24 8.85
C HIS A 424 14.24 9.85 7.90
N LYS A 425 14.69 10.84 7.12
CA LYS A 425 15.92 10.76 6.34
C LYS A 425 17.12 11.02 7.25
N ALA A 426 18.20 10.25 7.06
CA ALA A 426 19.50 10.60 7.60
C ALA A 426 20.20 11.58 6.65
N ASP A 427 20.89 12.54 7.21
CA ASP A 427 21.76 13.47 6.47
C ASP A 427 23.22 13.27 6.88
N PRO A 428 23.95 12.35 6.21
CA PRO A 428 25.35 12.11 6.52
C PRO A 428 26.25 13.31 6.18
N ALA A 429 25.77 14.24 5.35
CA ALA A 429 26.50 15.42 4.89
C ALA A 429 26.10 16.69 5.67
N THR A 430 25.41 16.55 6.79
CA THR A 430 24.95 17.69 7.60
C THR A 430 26.05 18.71 7.85
N THR A 431 25.70 19.98 7.79
CA THR A 431 26.58 21.12 8.12
C THR A 431 26.24 21.73 9.50
N ALA A 432 25.42 21.05 10.29
CA ALA A 432 25.05 21.50 11.63
C ALA A 432 26.32 21.71 12.49
N VAL A 433 26.38 22.88 13.11
CA VAL A 433 27.55 23.29 13.94
C VAL A 433 27.44 22.68 15.34
N ASP A 434 26.23 22.55 15.85
CA ASP A 434 25.97 21.90 17.12
C ASP A 434 26.25 20.39 17.02
N PRO A 435 27.11 19.81 17.88
CA PRO A 435 27.43 18.39 17.81
C PRO A 435 26.24 17.47 18.08
N TYR A 436 25.25 17.91 18.87
CA TYR A 436 24.04 17.14 19.14
C TYR A 436 23.16 17.11 17.88
N GLU A 437 22.88 18.26 17.27
CA GLU A 437 22.13 18.37 16.02
C GLU A 437 22.81 17.58 14.89
N ALA A 438 24.12 17.73 14.74
CA ALA A 438 24.89 16.98 13.77
C ALA A 438 24.80 15.44 13.99
N ALA A 439 24.67 14.98 15.22
CA ALA A 439 24.48 13.57 15.52
C ALA A 439 23.04 13.14 15.25
N VAL A 440 22.05 13.99 15.54
CA VAL A 440 20.64 13.74 15.19
C VAL A 440 20.49 13.61 13.68
N ASP A 441 21.04 14.54 12.91
CA ASP A 441 20.96 14.53 11.44
C ASP A 441 21.53 13.26 10.83
N ARG A 442 22.73 12.84 11.27
CA ARG A 442 23.44 11.67 10.73
C ARG A 442 22.77 10.35 11.08
N ASP A 443 22.11 10.25 12.23
CA ASP A 443 21.48 9.01 12.64
C ASP A 443 20.25 8.69 11.79
N GLN A 444 19.99 7.42 11.57
CA GLN A 444 18.68 6.94 11.15
C GLN A 444 17.67 7.11 12.29
N GLY A 445 16.39 7.12 11.99
CA GLY A 445 15.37 7.22 13.02
C GLY A 445 13.95 7.34 12.50
N PHE A 446 13.04 7.37 13.43
CA PHE A 446 11.62 7.63 13.20
C PHE A 446 11.01 8.35 14.41
N SER A 447 9.93 9.07 14.21
CA SER A 447 9.13 9.65 15.29
C SER A 447 7.78 8.96 15.41
N VAL A 448 7.27 8.91 16.62
CA VAL A 448 5.86 8.59 16.89
C VAL A 448 5.16 9.88 17.29
N PHE A 449 4.07 10.18 16.64
CA PHE A 449 3.26 11.38 16.81
C PHE A 449 1.87 11.02 17.33
N ASP A 450 1.45 11.62 18.44
CA ASP A 450 0.08 11.54 18.94
C ASP A 450 -0.77 12.63 18.27
N VAL A 451 -1.72 12.22 17.47
CA VAL A 451 -2.54 13.11 16.64
C VAL A 451 -3.42 14.04 17.49
N ASN A 452 -3.85 13.59 18.67
CA ASN A 452 -4.77 14.36 19.52
C ASN A 452 -4.06 15.45 20.32
N SER A 453 -2.91 15.11 20.90
CA SER A 453 -2.14 16.05 21.73
C SER A 453 -1.14 16.88 20.92
N GLY A 454 -0.78 16.44 19.72
CA GLY A 454 0.31 17.03 18.94
C GLY A 454 1.69 16.71 19.48
N PHE A 455 1.80 15.84 20.49
CA PHE A 455 3.08 15.42 21.05
C PHE A 455 3.75 14.39 20.14
N TRP A 456 5.06 14.52 19.98
CA TRP A 456 5.86 13.54 19.23
C TRP A 456 7.17 13.21 19.95
N GLN A 457 7.69 12.03 19.67
CA GLN A 457 8.95 11.58 20.23
C GLN A 457 9.82 10.94 19.15
N LEU A 458 11.05 11.46 19.00
CA LEU A 458 12.06 10.90 18.11
C LEU A 458 12.71 9.65 18.74
N GLN A 459 12.76 8.59 17.95
CA GLN A 459 13.48 7.35 18.22
C GLN A 459 14.70 7.28 17.30
N ARG A 460 15.89 7.59 17.82
CA ARG A 460 17.14 7.48 17.06
C ARG A 460 17.57 6.02 17.01
N THR A 461 17.94 5.55 15.84
CA THR A 461 18.34 4.15 15.62
C THR A 461 19.80 3.99 15.19
N GLY A 462 20.59 5.09 15.26
CA GLY A 462 22.00 5.14 14.85
C GLY A 462 22.16 4.85 13.37
N SER A 463 23.00 3.86 13.02
CA SER A 463 23.20 3.42 11.63
C SER A 463 22.10 2.49 11.10
N THR A 464 21.23 1.99 11.97
CA THR A 464 20.19 1.01 11.59
C THR A 464 18.99 1.72 10.96
N ARG A 465 18.75 1.47 9.67
CA ARG A 465 17.69 2.12 8.90
C ARG A 465 16.33 1.45 9.14
N PRO A 466 15.25 2.21 9.43
CA PRO A 466 13.89 1.71 9.32
C PRO A 466 13.58 1.27 7.88
N THR A 467 13.14 0.02 7.69
CA THR A 467 12.89 -0.54 6.35
C THR A 467 11.46 -1.00 6.14
N ARG A 468 10.83 -1.51 7.18
CA ARG A 468 9.43 -1.95 7.18
C ARG A 468 8.81 -1.63 8.52
N PHE A 469 7.49 -1.49 8.53
CA PHE A 469 6.73 -1.36 9.77
C PHE A 469 5.36 -2.04 9.65
N ALA A 470 4.77 -2.35 10.79
CA ALA A 470 3.38 -2.76 10.88
C ALA A 470 2.79 -2.29 12.20
N PHE A 471 1.64 -1.65 12.12
CA PHE A 471 0.84 -1.34 13.30
C PHE A 471 0.13 -2.61 13.80
N SER A 472 -0.09 -2.73 15.10
CA SER A 472 -1.01 -3.75 15.59
C SER A 472 -2.44 -3.46 15.10
N PRO A 473 -3.28 -4.48 14.89
CA PRO A 473 -4.63 -4.27 14.37
C PRO A 473 -5.49 -3.33 15.20
N ALA A 474 -5.26 -3.27 16.51
CA ALA A 474 -5.96 -2.37 17.44
C ALA A 474 -5.33 -0.97 17.56
N GLY A 475 -4.24 -0.67 16.83
CA GLY A 475 -3.60 0.64 16.85
C GLY A 475 -2.75 0.97 18.09
N GLY A 476 -2.65 0.08 19.08
CA GLY A 476 -1.93 0.38 20.33
C GLY A 476 -0.40 0.24 20.27
N PHE A 477 0.13 -0.41 19.24
CA PHE A 477 1.56 -0.66 19.04
C PHE A 477 1.95 -0.55 17.58
N VAL A 478 3.21 -0.22 17.34
CA VAL A 478 3.86 -0.37 16.03
C VAL A 478 5.16 -1.15 16.18
N GLY A 479 5.41 -2.08 15.27
CA GLY A 479 6.69 -2.71 15.08
C GLY A 479 7.42 -2.05 13.92
N VAL A 480 8.68 -1.69 14.09
CA VAL A 480 9.53 -1.12 13.05
C VAL A 480 10.74 -2.03 12.85
N ALA A 481 10.87 -2.60 11.66
CA ALA A 481 12.02 -3.42 11.30
C ALA A 481 13.20 -2.52 10.90
N LEU A 482 14.32 -2.77 11.54
CA LEU A 482 15.56 -2.01 11.41
C LEU A 482 16.65 -2.85 10.77
N ARG A 483 17.40 -2.27 9.84
CA ARG A 483 18.42 -2.95 9.06
C ARG A 483 19.72 -2.13 8.98
N ASP A 484 20.84 -2.77 9.27
CA ASP A 484 22.19 -2.30 8.97
C ASP A 484 22.97 -3.44 8.33
N ASP A 485 23.14 -3.37 7.02
CA ASP A 485 23.83 -4.41 6.25
C ASP A 485 25.33 -4.41 6.50
N ALA A 486 25.92 -3.24 6.73
CA ALA A 486 27.36 -3.11 6.97
C ALA A 486 27.77 -3.80 8.27
N LEU A 487 26.98 -3.61 9.32
CA LEU A 487 27.22 -4.24 10.62
C LEU A 487 26.47 -5.58 10.78
N ARG A 488 25.70 -6.02 9.77
CA ARG A 488 24.83 -7.19 9.82
C ARG A 488 23.94 -7.18 11.06
N ARG A 489 23.40 -6.02 11.40
CA ARG A 489 22.52 -5.82 12.54
C ARG A 489 21.08 -5.72 12.06
N PHE A 490 20.26 -6.64 12.51
CA PHE A 490 18.86 -6.71 12.15
C PHE A 490 18.03 -6.76 13.42
N GLN A 491 17.05 -5.91 13.54
CA GLN A 491 16.27 -5.71 14.76
C GLN A 491 14.82 -5.38 14.43
N LEU A 492 13.94 -5.59 15.39
CA LEU A 492 12.61 -5.00 15.41
C LEU A 492 12.51 -4.11 16.64
N MET A 493 12.07 -2.89 16.47
CA MET A 493 11.71 -2.01 17.56
C MET A 493 10.19 -2.03 17.73
N ALA A 494 9.71 -2.56 18.85
CA ALA A 494 8.31 -2.52 19.23
C ALA A 494 8.06 -1.26 20.05
N VAL A 495 7.13 -0.41 19.62
CA VAL A 495 6.79 0.85 20.31
C VAL A 495 5.34 0.81 20.74
N ASN A 496 5.11 1.08 22.01
CA ASN A 496 3.78 1.35 22.56
C ASN A 496 3.38 2.78 22.18
N LEU A 497 2.32 2.93 21.41
CA LEU A 497 1.89 4.22 20.87
C LEU A 497 1.27 5.17 21.92
N THR A 498 0.88 4.64 23.07
CA THR A 498 0.33 5.45 24.17
C THR A 498 1.42 5.95 25.12
N SER A 499 2.33 5.05 25.54
CA SER A 499 3.39 5.40 26.48
C SER A 499 4.68 5.85 25.79
N LEU A 500 4.80 5.66 24.48
CA LEU A 500 5.97 5.91 23.63
C LEU A 500 7.22 5.14 24.05
N VAL A 501 7.06 4.13 24.92
CA VAL A 501 8.14 3.26 25.34
C VAL A 501 8.43 2.25 24.22
N SER A 502 9.71 2.13 23.89
CA SER A 502 10.18 1.19 22.87
C SER A 502 10.98 0.02 23.47
N THR A 503 10.88 -1.13 22.86
CA THR A 503 11.68 -2.32 23.17
C THR A 503 12.33 -2.83 21.88
N THR A 504 13.63 -3.04 21.90
CA THR A 504 14.39 -3.54 20.75
C THR A 504 14.57 -5.06 20.85
N LEU A 505 14.20 -5.76 19.80
CA LEU A 505 14.22 -7.21 19.69
C LEU A 505 15.16 -7.62 18.55
N PRO A 506 16.12 -8.55 18.76
CA PRO A 506 17.03 -8.97 17.70
C PRO A 506 16.29 -9.83 16.66
N LEU A 507 16.64 -9.64 15.39
CA LEU A 507 16.29 -10.53 14.28
C LEU A 507 17.54 -11.27 13.82
N ALA A 508 17.38 -12.51 13.41
CA ALA A 508 18.52 -13.36 13.06
C ALA A 508 19.05 -13.12 11.63
N SER A 509 18.24 -12.54 10.73
CA SER A 509 18.65 -12.20 9.37
C SER A 509 17.84 -11.01 8.83
N THR A 510 18.20 -10.54 7.65
CA THR A 510 17.63 -9.33 7.02
C THR A 510 16.10 -9.40 6.97
N PRO A 511 15.37 -8.42 7.53
CA PRO A 511 13.93 -8.33 7.37
C PRO A 511 13.57 -7.98 5.91
N LEU A 512 12.64 -8.74 5.33
CA LEU A 512 12.13 -8.55 3.97
C LEU A 512 10.74 -7.93 3.97
N PHE A 513 9.80 -8.62 4.60
CA PHE A 513 8.40 -8.24 4.68
C PHE A 513 7.92 -8.25 6.12
N MET A 514 6.92 -7.44 6.38
CA MET A 514 6.29 -7.34 7.68
C MET A 514 4.78 -7.17 7.52
N GLY A 515 4.01 -7.78 8.41
CA GLY A 515 2.56 -7.66 8.40
C GLY A 515 1.96 -7.99 9.75
N THR A 516 0.66 -7.75 9.85
CA THR A 516 -0.11 -8.06 11.06
C THR A 516 -0.66 -9.48 10.99
N VAL A 517 -0.80 -10.12 12.15
CA VAL A 517 -1.56 -11.38 12.29
C VAL A 517 -2.95 -11.01 12.79
N PRO A 518 -4.00 -11.09 11.95
CA PRO A 518 -5.37 -10.85 12.37
C PRO A 518 -5.76 -11.81 13.49
N GLN A 519 -6.73 -11.43 14.31
CA GLN A 519 -7.18 -12.32 15.39
C GLN A 519 -8.68 -12.41 15.52
N ALA A 520 -9.10 -13.48 16.20
CA ALA A 520 -10.50 -13.70 16.50
C ALA A 520 -11.08 -12.56 17.37
N PRO A 521 -12.36 -12.21 17.20
CA PRO A 521 -13.03 -11.19 17.99
C PRO A 521 -12.87 -11.42 19.50
N GLY A 522 -12.52 -10.36 20.25
CA GLY A 522 -12.38 -10.40 21.71
C GLY A 522 -11.00 -10.70 22.26
N VAL A 523 -10.03 -10.99 21.41
CA VAL A 523 -8.60 -11.10 21.80
C VAL A 523 -7.87 -9.89 21.23
N THR A 524 -7.24 -9.07 22.05
CA THR A 524 -6.42 -7.95 21.60
C THR A 524 -4.95 -8.38 21.52
N PRO A 525 -4.51 -8.92 20.44
CA PRO A 525 -3.12 -9.20 20.32
C PRO A 525 -2.43 -8.18 19.44
N HIS A 526 -1.35 -7.77 19.90
CA HIS A 526 -0.40 -6.91 19.24
C HIS A 526 0.64 -7.78 18.52
N ARG A 527 0.18 -8.68 17.63
CA ARG A 527 1.06 -9.60 16.91
C ARG A 527 1.35 -9.13 15.50
N VAL A 528 2.64 -9.16 15.17
CA VAL A 528 3.14 -8.96 13.81
C VAL A 528 3.99 -10.14 13.40
N PHE A 529 4.15 -10.35 12.11
CA PHE A 529 5.15 -11.25 11.57
C PHE A 529 6.20 -10.49 10.78
N VAL A 530 7.42 -11.00 10.76
CA VAL A 530 8.53 -10.50 9.95
C VAL A 530 9.11 -11.67 9.18
N SER A 531 9.02 -11.65 7.85
CA SER A 531 9.78 -12.58 7.03
C SER A 531 11.22 -12.09 6.89
N GLN A 532 12.17 -12.99 6.85
CA GLN A 532 13.59 -12.68 6.88
C GLN A 532 14.30 -13.43 5.75
N ASP A 533 15.30 -12.77 5.18
CA ASP A 533 16.15 -13.38 4.16
C ASP A 533 16.97 -14.54 4.77
N HIS A 534 16.58 -15.76 4.42
CA HIS A 534 17.22 -16.98 4.86
C HIS A 534 17.01 -18.09 3.82
N PRO A 535 18.05 -18.83 3.42
CA PRO A 535 17.96 -19.86 2.36
C PRO A 535 16.87 -20.91 2.62
N ALA A 536 16.68 -21.27 3.90
CA ALA A 536 15.65 -22.22 4.29
C ALA A 536 14.26 -21.60 4.53
N GLY A 537 14.07 -20.31 4.24
CA GLY A 537 12.88 -19.54 4.65
C GLY A 537 12.83 -19.33 6.17
N ARG A 538 12.58 -18.11 6.58
CA ARG A 538 12.46 -17.74 8.00
C ARG A 538 11.37 -16.69 8.18
N ILE A 539 10.54 -16.92 9.20
CA ILE A 539 9.53 -15.96 9.63
C ILE A 539 9.51 -15.90 11.16
N SER A 540 9.53 -14.71 11.72
CA SER A 540 9.37 -14.48 13.15
C SER A 540 7.99 -13.89 13.42
N VAL A 541 7.28 -14.45 14.38
CA VAL A 541 6.04 -13.92 14.95
C VAL A 541 6.39 -13.24 16.26
N ILE A 542 6.01 -11.99 16.38
CA ILE A 542 6.42 -11.12 17.47
C ILE A 542 5.18 -10.56 18.16
N GLN A 543 5.12 -10.75 19.46
CA GLN A 543 4.11 -10.16 20.33
C GLN A 543 4.66 -8.80 20.81
N LEU A 544 4.10 -7.68 20.29
CA LEU A 544 4.68 -6.35 20.48
C LEU A 544 4.58 -5.84 21.93
N ASP A 545 3.55 -6.22 22.67
CA ASP A 545 3.32 -5.81 24.06
C ASP A 545 4.23 -6.52 25.07
N THR A 546 4.59 -7.76 24.81
CA THR A 546 5.44 -8.57 25.71
C THR A 546 6.89 -8.71 25.23
N GLY A 547 7.18 -8.37 23.97
CA GLY A 547 8.47 -8.60 23.35
C GLY A 547 8.78 -10.07 23.07
N GLN A 548 7.81 -10.98 23.15
CA GLN A 548 8.02 -12.38 22.84
C GLN A 548 8.23 -12.57 21.34
N VAL A 549 9.34 -13.20 20.98
CA VAL A 549 9.68 -13.57 19.60
C VAL A 549 9.65 -15.08 19.46
N ARG A 550 8.95 -15.57 18.44
CA ARG A 550 8.92 -16.98 18.07
C ARG A 550 9.23 -17.10 16.57
N THR A 551 10.16 -17.96 16.20
CA THR A 551 10.66 -18.05 14.82
C THR A 551 10.45 -19.44 14.25
N ALA A 552 9.86 -19.51 13.08
CA ALA A 552 9.78 -20.69 12.22
C ALA A 552 10.86 -20.59 11.13
N THR A 553 11.59 -21.66 10.87
CA THR A 553 12.61 -21.75 9.83
C THR A 553 12.49 -23.09 9.13
N GLY A 554 12.82 -23.15 7.84
CA GLY A 554 12.87 -24.40 7.09
C GLY A 554 11.74 -24.62 6.09
N PHE A 555 10.84 -23.68 5.90
CA PHE A 555 9.67 -23.85 5.04
C PHE A 555 9.97 -23.77 3.53
N THR A 556 11.13 -23.27 3.12
CA THR A 556 11.56 -23.27 1.72
C THR A 556 12.28 -24.56 1.31
N LEU A 557 12.76 -25.34 2.26
CA LEU A 557 13.50 -26.58 1.99
C LEU A 557 12.60 -27.81 1.81
N ASN A 558 11.31 -27.72 2.14
CA ASN A 558 10.40 -28.87 2.11
C ASN A 558 10.09 -29.41 0.69
N GLY A 559 10.66 -28.86 -0.37
CA GLY A 559 10.56 -29.37 -1.73
C GLY A 559 11.81 -30.08 -2.25
N GLU A 560 12.89 -30.13 -1.46
CA GLU A 560 14.17 -30.72 -1.89
C GLU A 560 14.54 -32.00 -1.09
N ILE A 561 13.71 -32.44 -0.15
CA ILE A 561 13.94 -33.65 0.63
C ILE A 561 12.92 -34.71 0.18
N ASP A 562 13.16 -35.31 -0.97
CA ASP A 562 12.66 -36.61 -1.38
C ASP A 562 13.83 -37.55 -1.68
#